data_247b1c122dfe890767d47069d39342ed
#
_entry.id   247b1c122dfe890767d47069d39342ed
#
_cell.length_a   1.000
_cell.length_b   1.000
_cell.length_c   1.000
_cell.angle_alpha   90.00
_cell.angle_beta   90.00
_cell.angle_gamma   90.00
#
_symmetry.space_group_name_H-M   'P 1'
#
loop_
_entity.id
_entity.type
_entity.pdbx_description
1 polymer ?
#
loop_
_entity_poly.entity_id
_entity_poly.type
_entity_poly.pdbx_seq_one_letter_code
_entity_poly.pdbx_strand_id
1 'polypeptide(L)'
;MKILYPFAKRFIAGYNFDSAKPIIAKLHSEGYEVSIDYLGELSKTRDDCLEAFIQYCNIIDYYRDKFFYYNPFQHSIDISIKPSQLGLRFDKEYCYDLMEKIVRKAKSFDMTIRLDMEDDTLIQSTIDLCLHLNKKY
;
A
#
# COMPACT_ATOMS: atom_id res chain seq x y z
N MET A 1 -1.99 8.42 21.12
CA MET A 1 -1.68 8.94 19.77
C MET A 1 -2.32 10.28 19.39
N LYS A 2 -3.43 10.72 20.03
CA LYS A 2 -4.11 11.99 19.70
C LYS A 2 -3.30 13.28 20.01
N ILE A 3 -2.36 13.24 20.95
CA ILE A 3 -1.62 14.44 21.43
C ILE A 3 -0.54 14.91 20.45
N LEU A 4 0.03 14.01 19.64
CA LEU A 4 1.09 14.35 18.66
C LEU A 4 0.58 14.73 17.28
N TYR A 5 -0.72 14.59 17.03
CA TYR A 5 -1.32 14.83 15.71
C TYR A 5 -1.09 16.25 15.15
N PRO A 6 -1.17 17.33 15.94
CA PRO A 6 -0.92 18.67 15.39
C PRO A 6 0.48 18.80 14.75
N PHE A 7 1.46 18.06 15.28
CA PHE A 7 2.82 18.01 14.72
C PHE A 7 2.91 17.04 13.55
N ALA A 8 2.31 15.86 13.69
CA ALA A 8 2.31 14.82 12.64
C ALA A 8 1.54 15.26 11.39
N LYS A 9 0.50 16.08 11.52
CA LYS A 9 -0.33 16.60 10.42
C LYS A 9 0.47 17.28 9.28
N ARG A 10 1.69 17.73 9.55
CA ARG A 10 2.57 18.30 8.52
C ARG A 10 3.22 17.23 7.64
N PHE A 11 3.23 15.98 8.07
CA PHE A 11 3.98 14.89 7.47
C PHE A 11 3.10 13.72 7.01
N ILE A 12 1.85 13.67 7.45
CA ILE A 12 0.89 12.61 7.09
C ILE A 12 -0.34 13.21 6.43
N ALA A 13 -0.84 12.55 5.40
CA ALA A 13 -2.03 12.98 4.68
C ALA A 13 -3.33 12.81 5.50
N GLY A 14 -3.37 11.87 6.43
CA GLY A 14 -4.52 11.63 7.28
C GLY A 14 -4.31 10.50 8.28
N TYR A 15 -5.27 10.31 9.18
CA TYR A 15 -5.26 9.20 10.15
C TYR A 15 -5.62 7.85 9.54
N ASN A 16 -6.37 7.90 8.46
CA ASN A 16 -6.84 6.77 7.69
C ASN A 16 -6.99 7.21 6.24
N PHE A 17 -7.25 6.26 5.38
CA PHE A 17 -7.37 6.50 3.95
C PHE A 17 -8.47 7.51 3.61
N ASP A 18 -9.63 7.46 4.28
CA ASP A 18 -10.74 8.40 4.02
C ASP A 18 -10.35 9.86 4.27
N SER A 19 -9.59 10.11 5.35
CA SER A 19 -9.11 11.45 5.67
C SER A 19 -7.97 11.92 4.75
N ALA A 20 -7.26 11.01 4.08
CA ALA A 20 -6.21 11.32 3.12
C ALA A 20 -6.77 11.66 1.72
N LYS A 21 -7.94 11.12 1.34
CA LYS A 21 -8.54 11.28 0.00
C LYS A 21 -8.59 12.73 -0.51
N PRO A 22 -8.99 13.75 0.29
CA PRO A 22 -9.01 15.14 -0.19
C PRO A 22 -7.62 15.67 -0.54
N ILE A 23 -6.59 15.28 0.22
CA ILE A 23 -5.20 15.70 -0.03
C ILE A 23 -4.68 15.04 -1.32
N ILE A 24 -4.95 13.75 -1.49
CA ILE A 24 -4.59 13.01 -2.69
C ILE A 24 -5.26 13.64 -3.93
N ALA A 25 -6.57 13.92 -3.84
CA ALA A 25 -7.30 14.56 -4.94
C ALA A 25 -6.73 15.93 -5.29
N LYS A 26 -6.35 16.72 -4.28
CA LYS A 26 -5.69 18.02 -4.48
C LYS A 26 -4.35 17.86 -5.21
N LEU A 27 -3.48 16.95 -4.75
CA LEU A 27 -2.18 16.72 -5.39
C LEU A 27 -2.34 16.30 -6.85
N HIS A 28 -3.27 15.39 -7.15
CA HIS A 28 -3.57 15.03 -8.53
C HIS A 28 -4.06 16.22 -9.36
N SER A 29 -4.93 17.08 -8.79
CA SER A 29 -5.41 18.26 -9.51
C SER A 29 -4.31 19.30 -9.78
N GLU A 30 -3.21 19.25 -9.02
CA GLU A 30 -2.01 20.07 -9.21
C GLU A 30 -0.97 19.39 -10.12
N GLY A 31 -1.26 18.20 -10.65
CA GLY A 31 -0.39 17.47 -11.60
C GLY A 31 0.67 16.60 -10.95
N TYR A 32 0.58 16.34 -9.65
CA TYR A 32 1.51 15.43 -8.96
C TYR A 32 1.09 13.97 -9.12
N GLU A 33 2.06 13.10 -9.34
CA GLU A 33 1.93 11.66 -9.12
C GLU A 33 2.04 11.37 -7.62
N VAL A 34 1.25 10.41 -7.13
CA VAL A 34 1.15 10.13 -5.70
C VAL A 34 1.45 8.66 -5.43
N SER A 35 2.40 8.41 -4.52
CA SER A 35 2.59 7.11 -3.90
C SER A 35 1.89 7.09 -2.53
N ILE A 36 1.12 6.04 -2.26
CA ILE A 36 0.36 5.90 -1.03
C ILE A 36 1.04 4.88 -0.13
N ASP A 37 1.46 5.31 1.03
CA ASP A 37 1.98 4.46 2.11
C ASP A 37 0.95 4.39 3.25
N TYR A 38 0.46 3.20 3.52
CA TYR A 38 -0.34 2.91 4.72
C TYR A 38 0.60 2.68 5.89
N LEU A 39 0.72 3.72 6.75
CA LEU A 39 1.65 3.70 7.88
C LEU A 39 1.28 2.62 8.90
N GLY A 40 2.23 1.82 9.24
CA GLY A 40 2.20 0.74 10.21
C GLY A 40 3.37 -0.20 9.94
N GLU A 41 3.78 -0.93 10.94
CA GLU A 41 4.89 -1.89 10.82
C GLU A 41 4.67 -3.07 11.77
N LEU A 42 5.27 -4.21 11.42
CA LEU A 42 5.44 -5.33 12.33
C LEU A 42 4.12 -5.87 12.90
N SER A 43 3.20 -6.26 12.01
CA SER A 43 2.05 -7.07 12.43
C SER A 43 2.52 -8.28 13.24
N LYS A 44 1.81 -8.57 14.31
CA LYS A 44 2.17 -9.65 15.27
C LYS A 44 1.25 -10.85 15.16
N THR A 45 0.09 -10.66 14.55
CA THR A 45 -0.94 -11.68 14.39
C THR A 45 -1.44 -11.72 12.94
N ARG A 46 -2.10 -12.80 12.56
CA ARG A 46 -2.77 -12.87 11.26
C ARG A 46 -3.93 -11.88 11.14
N ASP A 47 -4.57 -11.52 12.26
CA ASP A 47 -5.64 -10.52 12.28
C ASP A 47 -5.10 -9.13 11.94
N ASP A 48 -3.93 -8.75 12.50
CA ASP A 48 -3.24 -7.50 12.13
C ASP A 48 -2.92 -7.48 10.63
N CYS A 49 -2.41 -8.60 10.08
CA CYS A 49 -2.10 -8.73 8.66
C CYS A 49 -3.36 -8.61 7.80
N LEU A 50 -4.47 -9.20 8.23
CA LEU A 50 -5.73 -9.12 7.51
C LEU A 50 -6.29 -7.69 7.51
N GLU A 51 -6.15 -6.97 8.62
CA GLU A 51 -6.53 -5.55 8.68
C GLU A 51 -5.73 -4.72 7.67
N ALA A 52 -4.41 -4.88 7.65
CA ALA A 52 -3.54 -4.20 6.66
C ALA A 52 -3.92 -4.59 5.22
N PHE A 53 -4.15 -5.86 4.95
CA PHE A 53 -4.60 -6.35 3.64
C PHE A 53 -5.91 -5.69 3.19
N ILE A 54 -6.89 -5.58 4.09
CA ILE A 54 -8.17 -4.92 3.81
C ILE A 54 -7.94 -3.44 3.46
N GLN A 55 -7.04 -2.74 4.17
CA GLN A 55 -6.73 -1.34 3.87
C GLN A 55 -6.11 -1.19 2.48
N TYR A 56 -5.15 -2.03 2.10
CA TYR A 56 -4.59 -2.03 0.74
C TYR A 56 -5.65 -2.32 -0.33
N CYS A 57 -6.53 -3.29 -0.09
CA CYS A 57 -7.64 -3.56 -0.99
C CYS A 57 -8.60 -2.37 -1.15
N ASN A 58 -8.92 -1.67 -0.05
CA ASN A 58 -9.77 -0.48 -0.07
C ASN A 58 -9.13 0.68 -0.87
N ILE A 59 -7.81 0.85 -0.77
CA ILE A 59 -7.06 1.83 -1.57
C ILE A 59 -7.19 1.50 -3.06
N ILE A 60 -6.97 0.24 -3.45
CA ILE A 60 -7.08 -0.21 -4.84
C ILE A 60 -8.51 0.00 -5.36
N ASP A 61 -9.54 -0.38 -4.59
CA ASP A 61 -10.94 -0.24 -5.00
C ASP A 61 -11.34 1.23 -5.18
N TYR A 62 -10.89 2.11 -4.30
CA TYR A 62 -11.14 3.55 -4.44
C TYR A 62 -10.61 4.10 -5.76
N TYR A 63 -9.39 3.70 -6.15
CA TYR A 63 -8.80 4.16 -7.39
C TYR A 63 -9.45 3.53 -8.60
N ARG A 64 -9.82 2.26 -8.55
CA ARG A 64 -10.62 1.62 -9.60
C ARG A 64 -11.84 2.47 -9.93
N ASP A 65 -12.61 2.85 -8.90
CA ASP A 65 -13.86 3.59 -9.09
C ASP A 65 -13.62 5.01 -9.63
N LYS A 66 -12.48 5.62 -9.31
CA LYS A 66 -12.07 6.92 -9.83
C LYS A 66 -11.51 6.86 -11.25
N PHE A 67 -10.82 5.78 -11.62
CA PHE A 67 -10.23 5.61 -12.94
C PHE A 67 -11.29 5.59 -14.06
N PHE A 68 -12.47 5.07 -13.78
CA PHE A 68 -13.60 5.09 -14.73
C PHE A 68 -14.14 6.49 -15.02
N TYR A 69 -13.88 7.46 -14.14
CA TYR A 69 -14.42 8.82 -14.27
C TYR A 69 -13.39 9.89 -14.62
N TYR A 70 -12.09 9.60 -14.55
CA TYR A 70 -11.00 10.52 -14.85
C TYR A 70 -10.11 9.96 -15.95
N ASN A 71 -9.64 10.86 -16.82
CA ASN A 71 -8.85 10.61 -18.03
C ASN A 71 -7.74 9.55 -17.80
N PRO A 72 -7.74 8.42 -18.54
CA PRO A 72 -6.84 7.29 -18.32
C PRO A 72 -5.34 7.56 -18.59
N PHE A 73 -4.99 8.76 -19.07
CA PHE A 73 -3.63 9.07 -19.50
C PHE A 73 -2.81 9.91 -18.50
N GLN A 74 -3.33 10.20 -17.31
CA GLN A 74 -2.70 11.27 -16.55
C GLN A 74 -1.99 10.87 -15.25
N HIS A 75 -2.26 9.74 -14.60
CA HIS A 75 -1.59 9.46 -13.32
C HIS A 75 -1.45 7.96 -13.06
N SER A 76 -0.20 7.49 -13.03
CA SER A 76 0.12 6.19 -12.43
C SER A 76 -0.09 6.26 -10.92
N ILE A 77 -0.81 5.30 -10.36
CA ILE A 77 -0.98 5.19 -8.92
C ILE A 77 -0.02 4.13 -8.41
N ASP A 78 0.75 4.53 -7.43
CA ASP A 78 1.75 3.71 -6.77
C ASP A 78 1.30 3.48 -5.32
N ILE A 79 1.32 2.23 -4.89
CA ILE A 79 1.04 1.85 -3.51
C ILE A 79 2.32 1.24 -2.93
N SER A 80 2.86 1.89 -1.89
CA SER A 80 4.00 1.38 -1.14
C SER A 80 3.52 0.46 -0.04
N ILE A 81 4.05 -0.75 0.01
CA ILE A 81 3.66 -1.81 0.95
C ILE A 81 4.87 -2.26 1.75
N LYS A 82 4.71 -2.30 3.07
CA LYS A 82 5.68 -2.92 3.98
C LYS A 82 5.34 -4.39 4.17
N PRO A 83 6.18 -5.32 3.67
CA PRO A 83 5.87 -6.75 3.78
C PRO A 83 5.70 -7.25 5.21
N SER A 84 6.33 -6.59 6.19
CA SER A 84 6.15 -6.94 7.61
C SER A 84 4.72 -6.70 8.13
N GLN A 85 3.98 -5.75 7.54
CA GLN A 85 2.56 -5.55 7.84
C GLN A 85 1.70 -6.75 7.40
N LEU A 86 2.15 -7.50 6.41
CA LEU A 86 1.46 -8.67 5.88
C LEU A 86 2.02 -9.98 6.41
N GLY A 87 2.91 -9.91 7.42
CA GLY A 87 3.39 -11.08 8.14
C GLY A 87 4.73 -11.64 7.69
N LEU A 88 5.50 -10.97 6.81
CA LEU A 88 6.76 -11.49 6.27
C LEU A 88 7.74 -11.95 7.36
N ARG A 89 7.67 -11.35 8.56
CA ARG A 89 8.56 -11.66 9.68
C ARG A 89 8.23 -12.97 10.39
N PHE A 90 6.95 -13.33 10.51
CA PHE A 90 6.53 -14.47 11.33
C PHE A 90 5.77 -15.57 10.56
N ASP A 91 5.18 -15.26 9.41
CA ASP A 91 4.42 -16.20 8.58
C ASP A 91 4.61 -15.87 7.10
N LYS A 92 5.74 -16.31 6.56
CA LYS A 92 6.15 -16.01 5.19
C LYS A 92 5.12 -16.50 4.15
N GLU A 93 4.56 -17.69 4.33
CA GLU A 93 3.59 -18.27 3.39
C GLU A 93 2.30 -17.45 3.36
N TYR A 94 1.83 -17.03 4.53
CA TYR A 94 0.66 -16.18 4.65
C TYR A 94 0.88 -14.80 4.02
N CYS A 95 2.07 -14.21 4.24
CA CYS A 95 2.45 -12.96 3.59
C CYS A 95 2.42 -13.10 2.05
N TYR A 96 2.97 -14.17 1.51
CA TYR A 96 2.98 -14.43 0.06
C TYR A 96 1.55 -14.54 -0.50
N ASP A 97 0.66 -15.28 0.18
CA ASP A 97 -0.75 -15.41 -0.20
C ASP A 97 -1.47 -14.06 -0.23
N LEU A 98 -1.30 -13.22 0.80
CA LEU A 98 -1.88 -11.89 0.83
C LEU A 98 -1.31 -10.97 -0.24
N MET A 99 0.01 -10.97 -0.44
CA MET A 99 0.67 -10.17 -1.47
C MET A 99 0.24 -10.57 -2.88
N GLU A 100 0.11 -11.86 -3.18
CA GLU A 100 -0.40 -12.31 -4.47
C GLU A 100 -1.82 -11.81 -4.75
N LYS A 101 -2.69 -11.80 -3.74
CA LYS A 101 -4.05 -11.27 -3.87
C LYS A 101 -4.04 -9.76 -4.15
N ILE A 102 -3.18 -9.00 -3.45
CA ILE A 102 -3.02 -7.56 -3.67
C ILE A 102 -2.50 -7.28 -5.08
N VAL A 103 -1.41 -7.92 -5.49
CA VAL A 103 -0.78 -7.70 -6.80
C VAL A 103 -1.73 -8.07 -7.93
N ARG A 104 -2.44 -9.20 -7.82
CA ARG A 104 -3.44 -9.61 -8.81
C ARG A 104 -4.55 -8.56 -8.95
N LYS A 105 -5.02 -8.02 -7.83
CA LYS A 105 -6.04 -6.97 -7.81
C LYS A 105 -5.51 -5.67 -8.42
N ALA A 106 -4.32 -5.21 -8.04
CA ALA A 106 -3.69 -4.00 -8.56
C ALA A 106 -3.43 -4.08 -10.08
N LYS A 107 -2.90 -5.23 -10.54
CA LYS A 107 -2.63 -5.49 -11.97
C LYS A 107 -3.88 -5.37 -12.84
N SER A 108 -5.05 -5.75 -12.34
CA SER A 108 -6.30 -5.63 -13.09
C SER A 108 -6.70 -4.18 -13.38
N PHE A 109 -6.04 -3.20 -12.75
CA PHE A 109 -6.27 -1.76 -12.90
C PHE A 109 -5.01 -0.98 -13.31
N ASP A 110 -3.98 -1.68 -13.78
CA ASP A 110 -2.69 -1.09 -14.20
C ASP A 110 -2.02 -0.25 -13.11
N MET A 111 -2.15 -0.70 -11.86
CA MET A 111 -1.56 -0.02 -10.70
C MET A 111 -0.19 -0.61 -10.36
N THR A 112 0.74 0.25 -9.98
CA THR A 112 2.07 -0.16 -9.52
C THR A 112 2.04 -0.48 -8.03
N ILE A 113 2.63 -1.63 -7.65
CA ILE A 113 2.91 -1.97 -6.26
C ILE A 113 4.41 -1.88 -6.03
N ARG A 114 4.80 -1.13 -5.01
CA ARG A 114 6.17 -0.99 -4.54
C ARG A 114 6.31 -1.75 -3.23
N LEU A 115 7.41 -2.49 -3.07
CA LEU A 115 7.76 -3.10 -1.78
C LEU A 115 8.80 -2.22 -1.09
N ASP A 116 8.49 -1.78 0.11
CA ASP A 116 9.44 -1.04 0.93
C ASP A 116 10.50 -1.98 1.50
N MET A 117 11.75 -1.51 1.48
CA MET A 117 12.81 -2.12 2.26
C MET A 117 12.71 -1.65 3.71
N GLU A 118 12.68 -2.61 4.63
CA GLU A 118 12.49 -2.32 6.05
C GLU A 118 13.82 -2.43 6.80
N ASP A 119 14.04 -3.48 7.55
CA ASP A 119 15.30 -3.69 8.26
C ASP A 119 16.17 -4.77 7.60
N ASP A 120 17.42 -4.88 8.06
CA ASP A 120 18.42 -5.78 7.50
C ASP A 120 18.02 -7.26 7.55
N THR A 121 17.19 -7.66 8.53
CA THR A 121 16.74 -9.05 8.68
C THR A 121 15.69 -9.45 7.65
N LEU A 122 15.04 -8.50 7.00
CA LEU A 122 13.99 -8.71 6.01
C LEU A 122 14.45 -8.50 4.57
N ILE A 123 15.65 -7.96 4.33
CA ILE A 123 16.13 -7.62 2.98
C ILE A 123 15.99 -8.80 2.03
N GLN A 124 16.59 -9.95 2.35
CA GLN A 124 16.57 -11.10 1.45
C GLN A 124 15.15 -11.63 1.22
N SER A 125 14.33 -11.70 2.28
CA SER A 125 12.95 -12.17 2.17
C SER A 125 12.07 -11.22 1.33
N THR A 126 12.31 -9.91 1.39
CA THR A 126 11.61 -8.92 0.57
C THR A 126 12.02 -9.04 -0.90
N ILE A 127 13.32 -9.24 -1.17
CA ILE A 127 13.82 -9.50 -2.53
C ILE A 127 13.21 -10.79 -3.11
N ASP A 128 13.21 -11.88 -2.32
CA ASP A 128 12.63 -13.17 -2.74
C ASP A 128 11.12 -13.03 -3.05
N LEU A 129 10.39 -12.30 -2.22
CA LEU A 129 8.97 -11.99 -2.45
C LEU A 129 8.78 -11.21 -3.74
N CYS A 130 9.57 -10.16 -3.97
CA CYS A 130 9.53 -9.35 -5.18
C CYS A 130 9.77 -10.20 -6.42
N LEU A 131 10.82 -11.03 -6.42
CA LEU A 131 11.16 -11.93 -7.53
C LEU A 131 10.06 -12.97 -7.77
N HIS A 132 9.46 -13.51 -6.69
CA HIS A 132 8.34 -14.43 -6.80
C HIS A 132 7.13 -13.79 -7.49
N LEU A 133 6.75 -12.58 -7.07
CA LEU A 133 5.62 -11.86 -7.63
C LEU A 133 5.85 -11.47 -9.10
N ASN A 134 7.02 -10.93 -9.44
CA ASN A 134 7.38 -10.56 -10.82
C ASN A 134 7.46 -11.77 -11.77
N LYS A 135 7.78 -12.96 -11.26
CA LYS A 135 7.82 -14.17 -12.08
C LYS A 135 6.41 -14.70 -12.39
N LYS A 136 5.45 -14.37 -11.53
CA LYS A 136 4.08 -14.91 -11.60
C LYS A 136 3.11 -13.95 -12.30
N TYR A 137 3.35 -12.65 -12.19
CA TYR A 137 2.50 -11.57 -12.69
C TYR A 137 3.24 -10.62 -13.61
#